data_c8cfb30659247c41bd565d288acb7289
#
_entry.id   c8cfb30659247c41bd565d288acb7289
#
_cell.length_a   1.000
_cell.length_b   1.000
_cell.length_c   1.000
_cell.angle_alpha   90.00
_cell.angle_beta   90.00
_cell.angle_gamma   90.00
#
_symmetry.space_group_name_H-M   'P 1'
#
loop_
_entity.id
_entity.type
_entity.pdbx_description
1 polymer ?
#
loop_
_entity_poly.entity_id
_entity_poly.type
_entity_poly.pdbx_seq_one_letter_code
_entity_poly.pdbx_strand_id
1 'polypeptide(L)'
;MSSKVSPVGRNGTPLPSALRRAGECAPYQANVDMGTREENVPIDSLLTASCPLPITNYKQIVLAHGSGGKLSHQLIEKMVLPQFRNELLEPLHDGAIFLVNGERVAFSTDSFVVSPIFFPGGDIGKLAVHGTVNDLAMCGARPLYLSASFILEEGLPMEDFWRVVQSMHSAADEAGIKLVTGDTKVVDRGKADKIFINTSGIGIVPNEANIHPARATAGDSIIISGAIAVHGIAIMSVREGLEFETQVASDTAPLHELVATMVAEKIDIHVLRDPTRGGVTSALTEIAQTAKVGMLLNESSIPISEEVKGACEILGLDPLYVANEGKLLAIVATEDADRVLQVLRSHSLGRDAAVIGEVVNEHPGLIMMKTRVGGTRVVDMLSGEQLPRIC
;
A
#
# COMPACT_ATOMS: atom_id res chain seq x y z
N MET A 1 11.07 4.15 64.36
CA MET A 1 12.51 3.98 64.29
C MET A 1 12.92 4.02 62.81
N SER A 2 13.68 5.04 62.54
CA SER A 2 14.20 5.42 61.21
C SER A 2 15.38 4.56 60.80
N SER A 3 15.53 4.18 59.53
CA SER A 3 16.85 4.05 58.96
C SER A 3 16.79 4.31 57.43
N LYS A 4 17.37 5.43 57.06
CA LYS A 4 17.74 5.84 55.70
C LYS A 4 18.91 4.96 55.23
N VAL A 5 18.84 4.54 53.97
CA VAL A 5 20.05 4.09 53.24
C VAL A 5 20.11 4.87 51.93
N SER A 6 21.18 5.64 51.73
CA SER A 6 21.57 6.38 50.54
C SER A 6 22.20 5.43 49.49
N PRO A 7 22.05 5.65 48.20
CA PRO A 7 22.85 4.94 47.19
C PRO A 7 24.15 5.69 46.87
N VAL A 8 25.23 4.93 46.86
CA VAL A 8 26.58 5.32 46.45
C VAL A 8 26.66 5.37 44.92
N GLY A 9 27.20 6.47 44.40
CA GLY A 9 27.48 6.66 42.99
C GLY A 9 28.64 5.81 42.48
N ARG A 10 28.57 5.40 41.22
CA ARG A 10 29.72 4.96 40.42
C ARG A 10 29.86 5.82 39.19
N ASN A 11 31.05 6.38 39.06
CA ASN A 11 31.52 7.19 37.95
C ASN A 11 31.43 6.45 36.60
N GLY A 12 30.80 7.05 35.63
CA GLY A 12 30.90 6.71 34.22
C GLY A 12 31.30 7.97 33.46
N THR A 13 32.50 7.97 32.91
CA THR A 13 33.06 9.01 32.04
C THR A 13 32.21 9.23 30.80
N PRO A 14 32.02 10.47 30.31
CA PRO A 14 31.31 10.72 29.08
C PRO A 14 32.17 10.34 27.88
N LEU A 15 31.58 9.60 26.92
CA LEU A 15 32.17 9.32 25.62
C LEU A 15 32.22 10.58 24.75
N PRO A 16 33.23 10.74 23.86
CA PRO A 16 33.43 11.96 23.09
C PRO A 16 32.37 12.15 22.04
N SER A 17 31.88 13.37 21.94
CA SER A 17 30.96 13.88 20.95
C SER A 17 31.66 14.03 19.57
N ALA A 18 31.77 12.99 18.79
CA ALA A 18 32.15 13.10 17.39
C ALA A 18 31.66 11.87 16.63
N LEU A 19 30.44 11.99 16.11
CA LEU A 19 29.91 11.35 14.89
C LEU A 19 28.38 11.58 14.85
N ARG A 20 27.97 12.84 14.74
CA ARG A 20 26.62 13.15 14.25
C ARG A 20 26.66 12.98 12.73
N ARG A 21 25.96 11.97 12.21
CA ARG A 21 25.68 11.88 10.78
C ARG A 21 24.77 13.04 10.40
N ALA A 22 25.17 13.81 9.40
CA ALA A 22 24.33 14.86 8.82
C ALA A 22 23.06 14.20 8.25
N GLY A 23 21.91 14.54 8.83
CA GLY A 23 20.60 14.07 8.32
C GLY A 23 19.52 13.78 9.36
N GLU A 24 19.83 13.74 10.67
CA GLU A 24 18.83 13.49 11.69
C GLU A 24 18.29 14.78 12.28
N CYS A 25 17.04 15.13 11.98
CA CYS A 25 16.30 16.13 12.72
C CYS A 25 15.86 15.53 14.06
N ALA A 26 16.28 16.11 15.18
CA ALA A 26 15.84 15.70 16.49
C ALA A 26 14.32 15.97 16.65
N PRO A 27 13.55 15.06 17.29
CA PRO A 27 12.15 15.32 17.57
C PRO A 27 12.01 16.53 18.49
N TYR A 28 11.03 17.39 18.20
CA TYR A 28 10.72 18.59 18.98
C TYR A 28 10.21 18.17 20.36
N GLN A 29 11.01 18.34 21.39
CA GLN A 29 10.56 18.30 22.78
C GLN A 29 10.27 19.72 23.22
N ALA A 30 8.99 20.08 23.28
CA ALA A 30 8.54 21.33 23.89
C ALA A 30 8.64 21.21 25.42
N ASN A 31 9.73 21.72 26.01
CA ASN A 31 9.74 22.07 27.42
C ASN A 31 8.98 23.40 27.57
N VAL A 32 7.74 23.33 27.98
CA VAL A 32 6.96 24.52 28.36
C VAL A 32 7.33 24.87 29.80
N ASP A 33 8.22 25.83 29.95
CA ASP A 33 8.43 26.51 31.22
C ASP A 33 7.38 27.64 31.33
N MET A 34 6.43 27.49 32.25
CA MET A 34 5.34 28.45 32.52
C MET A 34 5.84 29.64 33.32
N GLY A 35 6.65 30.47 32.71
CA GLY A 35 7.06 31.77 33.23
C GLY A 35 6.37 32.91 32.48
N THR A 36 5.51 33.62 33.18
CA THR A 36 4.74 34.82 32.75
C THR A 36 5.61 35.89 32.11
N ARG A 37 5.45 36.11 30.78
CA ARG A 37 5.59 37.37 30.06
C ARG A 37 5.01 37.20 28.65
N GLU A 38 3.93 37.93 28.35
CA GLU A 38 3.44 38.13 26.99
C GLU A 38 4.45 38.98 26.21
N GLU A 39 5.37 38.33 25.52
CA GLU A 39 6.08 38.93 24.40
C GLU A 39 5.48 38.36 23.13
N ASN A 40 4.91 39.24 22.29
CA ASN A 40 4.47 38.93 20.92
C ASN A 40 5.71 38.46 20.12
N VAL A 41 6.00 37.18 20.14
CA VAL A 41 6.98 36.56 19.25
C VAL A 41 6.37 36.50 17.87
N PRO A 42 6.95 37.13 16.84
CA PRO A 42 6.42 37.02 15.49
C PRO A 42 6.35 35.56 15.08
N ILE A 43 5.24 35.13 14.50
CA ILE A 43 5.01 33.73 14.02
C ILE A 43 6.12 33.28 13.07
N ASP A 44 6.75 34.18 12.34
CA ASP A 44 7.92 33.92 11.48
C ASP A 44 9.17 33.43 12.24
N SER A 45 9.35 33.75 13.54
CA SER A 45 10.50 33.32 14.31
C SER A 45 10.40 31.89 14.86
N LEU A 46 9.19 31.32 14.91
CA LEU A 46 8.95 29.91 15.25
C LEU A 46 9.19 28.97 14.06
N LEU A 47 9.25 29.50 12.85
CA LEU A 47 9.49 28.75 11.62
C LEU A 47 10.99 28.65 11.24
N THR A 48 11.90 29.29 11.99
CA THR A 48 13.31 29.40 11.61
C THR A 48 14.27 28.37 12.27
N ALA A 49 13.77 27.40 13.03
CA ALA A 49 14.53 26.15 13.25
C ALA A 49 14.32 25.23 12.02
N SER A 50 14.64 25.71 10.83
CA SER A 50 14.40 24.99 9.60
C SER A 50 15.38 23.85 9.45
N CYS A 51 14.90 22.63 9.71
CA CYS A 51 15.45 21.46 9.05
C CYS A 51 15.45 21.72 7.53
N PRO A 52 16.58 21.62 6.81
CA PRO A 52 16.59 21.89 5.39
C PRO A 52 15.62 20.95 4.68
N LEU A 53 14.90 21.48 3.69
CA LEU A 53 13.93 20.69 2.92
C LEU A 53 14.65 19.48 2.29
N PRO A 54 14.23 18.23 2.60
CA PRO A 54 14.96 17.03 2.17
C PRO A 54 14.80 16.70 0.68
N ILE A 55 13.79 17.30 0.03
CA ILE A 55 13.55 17.18 -1.42
C ILE A 55 13.60 18.59 -2.02
N THR A 56 14.59 18.87 -2.85
CA THR A 56 14.81 20.22 -3.46
C THR A 56 14.54 20.24 -4.96
N ASN A 57 14.40 19.07 -5.60
CA ASN A 57 14.22 18.97 -7.06
C ASN A 57 12.84 19.44 -7.52
N TYR A 58 11.86 19.49 -6.63
CA TYR A 58 10.50 19.94 -6.90
C TYR A 58 10.11 21.03 -5.90
N LYS A 59 9.65 22.17 -6.41
CA LYS A 59 9.17 23.28 -5.58
C LYS A 59 7.72 23.09 -5.09
N GLN A 60 6.98 22.20 -5.74
CA GLN A 60 5.56 21.95 -5.49
C GLN A 60 5.26 20.46 -5.63
N ILE A 61 4.20 20.01 -4.99
CA ILE A 61 3.65 18.66 -5.20
C ILE A 61 3.12 18.57 -6.63
N VAL A 62 3.48 17.48 -7.31
CA VAL A 62 2.95 17.10 -8.62
C VAL A 62 2.23 15.76 -8.51
N LEU A 63 1.37 15.44 -9.48
CA LEU A 63 0.54 14.21 -9.47
C LEU A 63 1.39 12.94 -9.30
N ALA A 64 2.58 12.91 -9.88
CA ALA A 64 3.51 11.78 -9.76
C ALA A 64 3.99 11.50 -8.31
N HIS A 65 3.82 12.44 -7.36
CA HIS A 65 4.08 12.17 -5.94
C HIS A 65 3.00 11.30 -5.28
N GLY A 66 1.90 11.02 -5.96
CA GLY A 66 0.82 10.14 -5.49
C GLY A 66 0.61 8.90 -6.35
N SER A 67 1.49 8.63 -7.34
CA SER A 67 1.28 7.57 -8.35
C SER A 67 1.78 6.17 -7.94
N GLY A 68 2.35 5.98 -6.74
CA GLY A 68 2.96 4.72 -6.32
C GLY A 68 4.32 4.41 -6.96
N GLY A 69 4.94 5.38 -7.68
CA GLY A 69 6.27 5.25 -8.28
C GLY A 69 7.38 5.86 -7.43
N LYS A 70 8.56 6.07 -8.03
CA LYS A 70 9.76 6.61 -7.35
C LYS A 70 9.53 7.91 -6.59
N LEU A 71 8.71 8.83 -7.12
CA LEU A 71 8.46 10.11 -6.46
C LEU A 71 7.58 9.95 -5.22
N SER A 72 6.58 9.07 -5.26
CA SER A 72 5.77 8.73 -4.06
C SER A 72 6.64 8.14 -2.96
N HIS A 73 7.47 7.17 -3.32
CA HIS A 73 8.39 6.51 -2.40
C HIS A 73 9.38 7.51 -1.78
N GLN A 74 10.00 8.38 -2.58
CA GLN A 74 10.89 9.43 -2.09
C GLN A 74 10.18 10.43 -1.16
N LEU A 75 8.93 10.79 -1.45
CA LEU A 75 8.14 11.68 -0.59
C LEU A 75 7.96 11.06 0.80
N ILE A 76 7.54 9.80 0.85
CA ILE A 76 7.34 9.08 2.11
C ILE A 76 8.66 8.90 2.85
N GLU A 77 9.69 8.34 2.22
CA GLU A 77 10.96 8.01 2.87
C GLU A 77 11.74 9.24 3.33
N LYS A 78 11.72 10.34 2.58
CA LYS A 78 12.55 11.51 2.88
C LYS A 78 11.82 12.58 3.68
N MET A 79 10.49 12.68 3.58
CA MET A 79 9.74 13.75 4.24
C MET A 79 8.86 13.25 5.37
N VAL A 80 8.13 12.16 5.19
CA VAL A 80 7.15 11.68 6.16
C VAL A 80 7.80 10.76 7.20
N LEU A 81 8.40 9.67 6.75
CA LEU A 81 8.98 8.65 7.61
C LEU A 81 9.96 9.23 8.64
N PRO A 82 10.90 10.15 8.33
CA PRO A 82 11.83 10.67 9.32
C PRO A 82 11.17 11.44 10.46
N GLN A 83 9.98 12.02 10.25
CA GLN A 83 9.24 12.78 11.26
C GLN A 83 8.43 11.89 12.21
N PHE A 84 7.98 10.73 11.72
CA PHE A 84 7.07 9.82 12.45
C PHE A 84 7.68 8.45 12.71
N ARG A 85 9.00 8.30 12.50
CA ARG A 85 9.73 7.03 12.60
C ARG A 85 9.49 6.32 13.93
N ASN A 86 9.03 5.09 13.84
CA ASN A 86 8.88 4.16 14.94
C ASN A 86 8.88 2.72 14.39
N GLU A 87 8.99 1.73 15.27
CA GLU A 87 9.10 0.31 14.93
C GLU A 87 7.89 -0.25 14.16
N LEU A 88 6.72 0.37 14.26
CA LEU A 88 5.51 -0.06 13.56
C LEU A 88 5.42 0.51 12.14
N LEU A 89 5.99 1.70 11.92
CA LEU A 89 5.96 2.38 10.63
C LEU A 89 7.15 1.99 9.73
N GLU A 90 8.32 1.69 10.32
CA GLU A 90 9.54 1.37 9.56
C GLU A 90 9.40 0.24 8.52
N PRO A 91 8.58 -0.81 8.74
CA PRO A 91 8.41 -1.87 7.76
C PRO A 91 7.80 -1.43 6.44
N LEU A 92 7.06 -0.30 6.40
CA LEU A 92 6.29 0.18 5.24
C LEU A 92 5.46 -0.95 4.60
N HIS A 93 4.83 -1.74 5.46
CA HIS A 93 3.89 -2.79 5.06
C HIS A 93 2.51 -2.17 4.79
N ASP A 94 1.58 -2.91 4.20
CA ASP A 94 0.20 -2.46 3.91
C ASP A 94 -0.59 -2.05 5.17
N GLY A 95 -0.18 -2.53 6.33
CA GLY A 95 -0.71 -2.11 7.63
C GLY A 95 0.31 -2.31 8.75
N ALA A 96 0.07 -1.64 9.86
CA ALA A 96 0.85 -1.79 11.09
C ALA A 96 0.29 -2.96 11.93
N ILE A 97 1.16 -3.83 12.44
CA ILE A 97 0.79 -4.93 13.33
C ILE A 97 1.35 -4.64 14.73
N PHE A 98 0.48 -4.64 15.74
CA PHE A 98 0.85 -4.38 17.13
C PHE A 98 0.03 -5.23 18.10
N LEU A 99 0.45 -5.27 19.37
CA LEU A 99 -0.23 -6.04 20.41
C LEU A 99 -1.19 -5.17 21.22
N VAL A 100 -2.41 -5.67 21.39
CA VAL A 100 -3.40 -5.10 22.29
C VAL A 100 -3.89 -6.21 23.23
N ASN A 101 -3.56 -6.11 24.50
CA ASN A 101 -3.92 -7.13 25.52
C ASN A 101 -3.48 -8.55 25.15
N GLY A 102 -2.37 -8.70 24.44
CA GLY A 102 -1.84 -10.00 24.01
C GLY A 102 -2.34 -10.48 22.64
N GLU A 103 -3.36 -9.82 22.08
CA GLU A 103 -3.84 -10.11 20.71
C GLU A 103 -3.07 -9.29 19.68
N ARG A 104 -2.71 -9.91 18.57
CA ARG A 104 -2.09 -9.23 17.42
C ARG A 104 -3.16 -8.55 16.59
N VAL A 105 -3.06 -7.23 16.47
CA VAL A 105 -4.01 -6.38 15.73
C VAL A 105 -3.30 -5.75 14.55
N ALA A 106 -3.90 -5.82 13.37
CA ALA A 106 -3.50 -5.05 12.20
C ALA A 106 -4.37 -3.78 12.10
N PHE A 107 -3.75 -2.68 11.69
CA PHE A 107 -4.40 -1.40 11.40
C PHE A 107 -3.87 -0.87 10.07
N SER A 108 -4.78 -0.48 9.17
CA SER A 108 -4.46 0.17 7.90
C SER A 108 -5.37 1.36 7.63
N THR A 109 -4.94 2.24 6.74
CA THR A 109 -5.72 3.38 6.24
C THR A 109 -5.34 3.68 4.80
N ASP A 110 -6.35 3.94 3.97
CA ASP A 110 -6.15 4.32 2.58
C ASP A 110 -7.13 5.42 2.14
N SER A 111 -6.76 6.14 1.08
CA SER A 111 -7.51 7.28 0.53
C SER A 111 -7.78 7.07 -0.95
N PHE A 112 -9.04 7.17 -1.34
CA PHE A 112 -9.53 6.86 -2.68
C PHE A 112 -9.94 8.13 -3.42
N VAL A 113 -9.37 8.29 -4.62
CA VAL A 113 -9.51 9.50 -5.46
C VAL A 113 -9.78 9.15 -6.93
N VAL A 114 -10.34 7.99 -7.20
CA VAL A 114 -10.58 7.47 -8.56
C VAL A 114 -11.48 8.39 -9.39
N SER A 115 -11.17 8.52 -10.67
CA SER A 115 -11.99 9.22 -11.65
C SER A 115 -12.03 8.42 -12.97
N PRO A 116 -13.22 8.10 -13.50
CA PRO A 116 -14.56 8.44 -12.97
C PRO A 116 -14.90 7.68 -11.69
N ILE A 117 -15.84 8.20 -10.90
CA ILE A 117 -16.26 7.59 -9.63
C ILE A 117 -17.09 6.31 -9.83
N PHE A 118 -17.68 6.11 -11.00
CA PHE A 118 -18.35 4.87 -11.43
C PHE A 118 -17.64 4.32 -12.65
N PHE A 119 -17.33 3.04 -12.64
CA PHE A 119 -16.58 2.37 -13.71
C PHE A 119 -17.06 0.92 -13.89
N PRO A 120 -16.75 0.26 -15.00
CA PRO A 120 -17.10 -1.14 -15.18
C PRO A 120 -16.52 -2.01 -14.05
N GLY A 121 -17.37 -2.78 -13.41
CA GLY A 121 -17.00 -3.67 -12.30
C GLY A 121 -17.06 -3.06 -10.91
N GLY A 122 -17.25 -1.73 -10.77
CA GLY A 122 -17.33 -1.10 -9.45
C GLY A 122 -17.52 0.41 -9.45
N ASP A 123 -17.26 0.99 -8.33
CA ASP A 123 -17.24 2.43 -8.07
C ASP A 123 -16.29 2.75 -6.91
N ILE A 124 -16.10 4.04 -6.64
CA ILE A 124 -15.21 4.51 -5.56
C ILE A 124 -15.62 3.95 -4.18
N GLY A 125 -16.90 3.67 -3.94
CA GLY A 125 -17.38 3.12 -2.66
C GLY A 125 -16.98 1.67 -2.47
N LYS A 126 -17.17 0.83 -3.49
CA LYS A 126 -16.72 -0.56 -3.49
C LYS A 126 -15.20 -0.63 -3.32
N LEU A 127 -14.48 0.20 -4.08
CA LEU A 127 -13.03 0.29 -4.02
C LEU A 127 -12.54 0.66 -2.61
N ALA A 128 -13.16 1.67 -1.98
CA ALA A 128 -12.77 2.14 -0.65
C ALA A 128 -12.94 1.08 0.45
N VAL A 129 -13.92 0.20 0.33
CA VAL A 129 -14.10 -0.91 1.28
C VAL A 129 -13.10 -2.02 1.01
N HIS A 130 -13.01 -2.48 -0.24
CA HIS A 130 -12.17 -3.62 -0.60
C HIS A 130 -10.68 -3.31 -0.43
N GLY A 131 -10.20 -2.11 -0.80
CA GLY A 131 -8.78 -1.76 -0.68
C GLY A 131 -8.30 -1.87 0.77
N THR A 132 -8.98 -1.22 1.73
CA THR A 132 -8.57 -1.31 3.14
C THR A 132 -8.75 -2.72 3.72
N VAL A 133 -9.76 -3.48 3.27
CA VAL A 133 -9.90 -4.91 3.62
C VAL A 133 -8.72 -5.71 3.10
N ASN A 134 -8.25 -5.42 1.88
CA ASN A 134 -7.11 -6.10 1.26
C ASN A 134 -5.80 -5.77 1.99
N ASP A 135 -5.55 -4.51 2.34
CA ASP A 135 -4.40 -4.12 3.16
C ASP A 135 -4.32 -4.94 4.46
N LEU A 136 -5.45 -5.03 5.18
CA LEU A 136 -5.52 -5.86 6.39
C LEU A 136 -5.24 -7.33 6.08
N ALA A 137 -5.76 -7.84 4.96
CA ALA A 137 -5.50 -9.20 4.52
C ALA A 137 -4.02 -9.43 4.17
N MET A 138 -3.34 -8.46 3.55
CA MET A 138 -1.90 -8.56 3.27
C MET A 138 -1.06 -8.67 4.56
N CYS A 139 -1.56 -8.14 5.67
CA CYS A 139 -1.00 -8.38 7.01
C CYS A 139 -1.33 -9.79 7.59
N GLY A 140 -2.05 -10.63 6.85
CA GLY A 140 -2.57 -11.91 7.33
C GLY A 140 -3.74 -11.77 8.31
N ALA A 141 -4.33 -10.59 8.44
CA ALA A 141 -5.40 -10.33 9.38
C ALA A 141 -6.77 -10.76 8.85
N ARG A 142 -7.66 -11.13 9.76
CA ARG A 142 -9.09 -11.17 9.53
C ARG A 142 -9.67 -9.79 9.80
N PRO A 143 -10.14 -9.04 8.79
CA PRO A 143 -10.76 -7.73 8.96
C PRO A 143 -11.99 -7.81 9.86
N LEU A 144 -12.24 -6.77 10.66
CA LEU A 144 -13.38 -6.71 11.58
C LEU A 144 -14.21 -5.46 11.38
N TYR A 145 -13.58 -4.29 11.44
CA TYR A 145 -14.24 -3.00 11.44
C TYR A 145 -13.51 -2.01 10.53
N LEU A 146 -14.29 -1.16 9.87
CA LEU A 146 -13.80 0.00 9.15
C LEU A 146 -14.42 1.28 9.71
N SER A 147 -13.70 2.38 9.55
CA SER A 147 -14.24 3.74 9.50
C SER A 147 -14.31 4.22 8.06
N ALA A 148 -15.18 5.20 7.76
CA ALA A 148 -15.23 5.87 6.48
C ALA A 148 -15.38 7.38 6.65
N SER A 149 -14.51 8.15 5.99
CA SER A 149 -14.60 9.60 5.95
C SER A 149 -14.78 10.08 4.52
N PHE A 150 -15.68 11.03 4.33
CA PHE A 150 -16.06 11.59 3.04
C PHE A 150 -15.64 13.05 2.93
N ILE A 151 -14.99 13.41 1.83
CA ILE A 151 -14.82 14.79 1.40
C ILE A 151 -15.65 14.95 0.13
N LEU A 152 -16.78 15.67 0.24
CA LEU A 152 -17.76 15.86 -0.82
C LEU A 152 -17.59 17.25 -1.43
N GLU A 153 -17.66 17.35 -2.75
CA GLU A 153 -17.69 18.63 -3.43
C GLU A 153 -19.13 19.14 -3.53
N GLU A 154 -19.33 20.43 -3.24
CA GLU A 154 -20.61 21.11 -3.47
C GLU A 154 -21.07 20.95 -4.92
N GLY A 155 -22.27 20.41 -5.11
CA GLY A 155 -22.85 20.12 -6.43
C GLY A 155 -22.74 18.66 -6.84
N LEU A 156 -22.14 17.78 -6.04
CA LEU A 156 -22.30 16.34 -6.22
C LEU A 156 -23.78 15.97 -6.12
N PRO A 157 -24.36 15.27 -7.13
CA PRO A 157 -25.75 14.82 -7.04
C PRO A 157 -25.96 13.90 -5.83
N MET A 158 -27.03 14.13 -5.08
CA MET A 158 -27.39 13.29 -3.93
C MET A 158 -27.62 11.84 -4.32
N GLU A 159 -28.11 11.60 -5.54
CA GLU A 159 -28.32 10.26 -6.08
C GLU A 159 -26.97 9.52 -6.30
N ASP A 160 -25.95 10.21 -6.82
CA ASP A 160 -24.62 9.64 -7.00
C ASP A 160 -24.00 9.30 -5.64
N PHE A 161 -24.09 10.19 -4.65
CA PHE A 161 -23.61 9.89 -3.30
C PHE A 161 -24.36 8.70 -2.68
N TRP A 162 -25.68 8.63 -2.85
CA TRP A 162 -26.48 7.51 -2.37
C TRP A 162 -26.05 6.19 -3.00
N ARG A 163 -25.81 6.14 -4.30
CA ARG A 163 -25.29 4.96 -5.00
C ARG A 163 -23.95 4.50 -4.45
N VAL A 164 -23.03 5.45 -4.18
CA VAL A 164 -21.73 5.15 -3.56
C VAL A 164 -21.92 4.53 -2.17
N VAL A 165 -22.79 5.10 -1.33
CA VAL A 165 -23.07 4.57 0.02
C VAL A 165 -23.67 3.16 -0.03
N GLN A 166 -24.62 2.92 -0.96
CA GLN A 166 -25.19 1.57 -1.17
C GLN A 166 -24.13 0.57 -1.63
N SER A 167 -23.23 0.97 -2.51
CA SER A 167 -22.10 0.14 -2.97
C SER A 167 -21.15 -0.19 -1.84
N MET A 168 -20.81 0.79 -0.98
CA MET A 168 -20.00 0.55 0.22
C MET A 168 -20.67 -0.44 1.17
N HIS A 169 -21.99 -0.32 1.37
CA HIS A 169 -22.74 -1.27 2.21
C HIS A 169 -22.64 -2.68 1.64
N SER A 170 -22.91 -2.84 0.35
CA SER A 170 -22.84 -4.16 -0.31
C SER A 170 -21.42 -4.77 -0.24
N ALA A 171 -20.37 -3.95 -0.43
CA ALA A 171 -18.99 -4.40 -0.31
C ALA A 171 -18.61 -4.77 1.13
N ALA A 172 -19.14 -4.05 2.13
CA ALA A 172 -18.93 -4.39 3.54
C ALA A 172 -19.64 -5.71 3.92
N ASP A 173 -20.84 -5.94 3.41
CA ASP A 173 -21.57 -7.21 3.60
C ASP A 173 -20.83 -8.38 2.92
N GLU A 174 -20.32 -8.17 1.67
CA GLU A 174 -19.52 -9.16 0.95
C GLU A 174 -18.25 -9.53 1.74
N ALA A 175 -17.57 -8.53 2.34
CA ALA A 175 -16.38 -8.74 3.15
C ALA A 175 -16.67 -9.17 4.59
N GLY A 176 -17.94 -9.26 5.00
CA GLY A 176 -18.33 -9.64 6.37
C GLY A 176 -17.86 -8.66 7.45
N ILE A 177 -17.63 -7.39 7.11
CA ILE A 177 -17.14 -6.34 8.02
C ILE A 177 -18.23 -5.31 8.33
N LYS A 178 -17.99 -4.47 9.34
CA LYS A 178 -18.90 -3.38 9.71
C LYS A 178 -18.20 -2.04 9.66
N LEU A 179 -18.85 -1.04 9.05
CA LEU A 179 -18.51 0.35 9.26
C LEU A 179 -19.05 0.78 10.63
N VAL A 180 -18.16 1.28 11.50
CA VAL A 180 -18.50 1.57 12.90
C VAL A 180 -18.40 3.04 13.28
N THR A 181 -17.73 3.85 12.46
CA THR A 181 -17.58 5.30 12.66
C THR A 181 -17.20 5.97 11.35
N GLY A 182 -17.23 7.31 11.30
CA GLY A 182 -16.83 8.06 10.13
C GLY A 182 -16.93 9.56 10.34
N ASP A 183 -16.62 10.33 9.30
CA ASP A 183 -16.76 11.78 9.26
C ASP A 183 -17.21 12.23 7.85
N THR A 184 -17.75 13.45 7.74
CA THR A 184 -18.15 14.02 6.45
C THR A 184 -17.82 15.51 6.43
N LYS A 185 -17.13 15.93 5.38
CA LYS A 185 -16.86 17.34 5.08
C LYS A 185 -17.36 17.66 3.68
N VAL A 186 -17.85 18.89 3.51
CA VAL A 186 -18.22 19.44 2.20
C VAL A 186 -17.28 20.59 1.89
N VAL A 187 -16.72 20.59 0.68
CA VAL A 187 -15.85 21.66 0.19
C VAL A 187 -16.53 22.40 -0.97
N ASP A 188 -16.10 23.63 -1.22
CA ASP A 188 -16.64 24.46 -2.28
C ASP A 188 -16.45 23.80 -3.65
N ARG A 189 -17.32 24.13 -4.60
CA ARG A 189 -17.25 23.71 -5.99
C ARG A 189 -15.88 24.02 -6.62
N GLY A 190 -15.29 23.05 -7.30
CA GLY A 190 -13.95 23.15 -7.91
C GLY A 190 -12.79 22.97 -6.92
N LYS A 191 -13.06 22.49 -5.69
CA LYS A 191 -12.03 22.23 -4.66
C LYS A 191 -11.80 20.73 -4.41
N ALA A 192 -12.62 19.87 -4.97
CA ALA A 192 -12.44 18.44 -5.00
C ALA A 192 -12.76 17.92 -6.41
N ASP A 193 -12.91 16.59 -6.57
CA ASP A 193 -13.41 15.99 -7.79
C ASP A 193 -14.59 15.09 -7.43
N LYS A 194 -15.72 15.71 -7.18
CA LYS A 194 -16.98 15.11 -6.71
C LYS A 194 -16.88 14.55 -5.29
N ILE A 195 -16.08 13.49 -5.08
CA ILE A 195 -15.95 12.78 -3.80
C ILE A 195 -14.55 12.20 -3.65
N PHE A 196 -13.98 12.35 -2.45
CA PHE A 196 -12.86 11.57 -1.96
C PHE A 196 -13.31 10.77 -0.74
N ILE A 197 -12.81 9.56 -0.60
CA ILE A 197 -13.13 8.66 0.51
C ILE A 197 -11.83 8.24 1.17
N ASN A 198 -11.77 8.34 2.51
CA ASN A 198 -10.74 7.69 3.30
C ASN A 198 -11.39 6.62 4.16
N THR A 199 -10.80 5.42 4.16
CA THR A 199 -11.17 4.34 5.06
C THR A 199 -10.00 3.98 5.94
N SER A 200 -10.28 3.58 7.18
CA SER A 200 -9.30 2.97 8.08
C SER A 200 -9.91 1.72 8.67
N GLY A 201 -9.09 0.70 8.87
CA GLY A 201 -9.57 -0.58 9.30
C GLY A 201 -8.73 -1.23 10.38
N ILE A 202 -9.37 -2.13 11.14
CA ILE A 202 -8.68 -3.01 12.09
C ILE A 202 -9.07 -4.46 11.83
N GLY A 203 -8.10 -5.36 12.07
CA GLY A 203 -8.29 -6.80 11.97
C GLY A 203 -7.46 -7.55 13.00
N ILE A 204 -7.77 -8.81 13.22
CA ILE A 204 -7.00 -9.71 14.11
C ILE A 204 -6.08 -10.56 13.26
N VAL A 205 -4.80 -10.58 13.61
CA VAL A 205 -3.77 -11.39 12.96
C VAL A 205 -3.59 -12.70 13.73
N PRO A 206 -3.93 -13.87 13.15
CA PRO A 206 -3.71 -15.17 13.78
C PRO A 206 -2.23 -15.38 14.13
N ASN A 207 -1.96 -16.17 15.16
CA ASN A 207 -0.56 -16.47 15.57
C ASN A 207 0.23 -17.20 14.48
N GLU A 208 -0.46 -17.96 13.65
CA GLU A 208 0.10 -18.71 12.52
C GLU A 208 0.55 -17.80 11.36
N ALA A 209 -0.03 -16.60 11.24
CA ALA A 209 0.34 -15.65 10.19
C ALA A 209 1.60 -14.88 10.60
N ASN A 210 2.71 -15.16 9.93
CA ASN A 210 3.97 -14.45 10.11
C ASN A 210 4.39 -13.83 8.78
N ILE A 211 3.64 -12.83 8.32
CA ILE A 211 3.78 -12.21 7.01
C ILE A 211 4.50 -10.87 7.19
N HIS A 212 5.61 -10.66 6.47
CA HIS A 212 6.37 -9.42 6.57
C HIS A 212 7.29 -9.25 5.34
N PRO A 213 7.40 -8.04 4.76
CA PRO A 213 8.20 -7.80 3.54
C PRO A 213 9.66 -8.25 3.65
N ALA A 214 10.29 -8.14 4.83
CA ALA A 214 11.67 -8.56 5.06
C ALA A 214 11.87 -10.08 5.12
N ARG A 215 10.81 -10.89 5.05
CA ARG A 215 10.93 -12.35 5.06
C ARG A 215 11.22 -12.98 3.70
N ALA A 216 11.12 -12.22 2.61
CA ALA A 216 11.51 -12.73 1.30
C ALA A 216 12.99 -13.15 1.31
N THR A 217 13.26 -14.40 0.89
CA THR A 217 14.60 -14.98 0.86
C THR A 217 14.90 -15.62 -0.49
N ALA A 218 16.18 -15.65 -0.86
CA ALA A 218 16.59 -16.28 -2.11
C ALA A 218 16.16 -17.76 -2.17
N GLY A 219 15.59 -18.16 -3.29
CA GLY A 219 14.97 -19.46 -3.49
C GLY A 219 13.44 -19.46 -3.32
N ASP A 220 12.85 -18.39 -2.81
CA ASP A 220 11.39 -18.28 -2.74
C ASP A 220 10.76 -18.13 -4.13
N SER A 221 9.56 -18.66 -4.28
CA SER A 221 8.71 -18.47 -5.47
C SER A 221 7.84 -17.22 -5.33
N ILE A 222 7.71 -16.47 -6.42
CA ILE A 222 6.83 -15.31 -6.54
C ILE A 222 5.57 -15.74 -7.28
N ILE A 223 4.42 -15.61 -6.63
CA ILE A 223 3.12 -16.03 -7.14
C ILE A 223 2.19 -14.83 -7.24
N ILE A 224 1.45 -14.71 -8.35
CA ILE A 224 0.34 -13.78 -8.52
C ILE A 224 -0.99 -14.54 -8.53
N SER A 225 -2.04 -14.01 -7.91
CA SER A 225 -3.33 -14.70 -7.79
C SER A 225 -4.15 -14.73 -9.08
N GLY A 226 -3.78 -13.97 -10.12
CA GLY A 226 -4.51 -13.98 -11.39
C GLY A 226 -4.02 -12.94 -12.39
N ALA A 227 -4.80 -12.72 -13.45
CA ALA A 227 -4.46 -11.79 -14.53
C ALA A 227 -4.30 -10.35 -14.02
N ILE A 228 -3.22 -9.70 -14.45
CA ILE A 228 -2.85 -8.34 -14.02
C ILE A 228 -3.39 -7.24 -14.95
N ALA A 229 -3.33 -5.99 -14.46
CA ALA A 229 -3.65 -4.76 -15.17
C ALA A 229 -5.15 -4.53 -15.46
N VAL A 230 -6.02 -5.38 -14.96
CA VAL A 230 -7.46 -5.35 -15.28
C VAL A 230 -8.12 -4.09 -14.75
N HIS A 231 -7.87 -3.71 -13.49
CA HIS A 231 -8.46 -2.51 -12.90
C HIS A 231 -8.06 -1.24 -13.64
N GLY A 232 -6.76 -1.02 -13.81
CA GLY A 232 -6.28 0.20 -14.46
C GLY A 232 -6.80 0.33 -15.89
N ILE A 233 -6.86 -0.75 -16.64
CA ILE A 233 -7.44 -0.73 -18.00
C ILE A 233 -8.94 -0.49 -17.97
N ALA A 234 -9.68 -1.03 -17.00
CA ALA A 234 -11.11 -0.74 -16.85
C ALA A 234 -11.38 0.76 -16.64
N ILE A 235 -10.56 1.43 -15.82
CA ILE A 235 -10.66 2.89 -15.62
C ILE A 235 -10.27 3.65 -16.89
N MET A 236 -9.13 3.31 -17.51
CA MET A 236 -8.61 4.00 -18.68
C MET A 236 -9.53 3.84 -19.89
N SER A 237 -10.17 2.69 -20.06
CA SER A 237 -11.14 2.49 -21.15
C SER A 237 -12.28 3.51 -21.11
N VAL A 238 -12.80 3.83 -19.91
CA VAL A 238 -13.84 4.86 -19.75
C VAL A 238 -13.28 6.26 -19.98
N ARG A 239 -12.09 6.56 -19.47
CA ARG A 239 -11.46 7.88 -19.62
C ARG A 239 -11.16 8.22 -21.08
N GLU A 240 -10.62 7.26 -21.80
CA GLU A 240 -10.18 7.44 -23.20
C GLU A 240 -11.27 7.10 -24.23
N GLY A 241 -12.45 6.66 -23.73
CA GLY A 241 -13.57 6.28 -24.61
C GLY A 241 -13.25 5.06 -25.47
N LEU A 242 -12.43 4.12 -24.95
CA LEU A 242 -12.09 2.90 -25.68
C LEU A 242 -13.25 1.92 -25.59
N GLU A 243 -13.69 1.45 -26.76
CA GLU A 243 -14.68 0.40 -26.89
C GLU A 243 -13.97 -0.91 -27.29
N PHE A 244 -14.15 -1.94 -26.49
CA PHE A 244 -13.67 -3.28 -26.79
C PHE A 244 -14.84 -4.20 -27.12
N GLU A 245 -14.61 -5.27 -27.88
CA GLU A 245 -15.62 -6.29 -28.14
C GLU A 245 -16.20 -6.89 -26.85
N THR A 246 -15.34 -7.05 -25.84
CA THR A 246 -15.71 -7.45 -24.48
C THR A 246 -15.37 -6.34 -23.50
N GLN A 247 -16.34 -5.91 -22.69
CA GLN A 247 -16.09 -4.88 -21.69
C GLN A 247 -15.11 -5.36 -20.63
N VAL A 248 -13.95 -4.68 -20.49
CA VAL A 248 -13.02 -4.91 -19.38
C VAL A 248 -13.63 -4.33 -18.13
N ALA A 249 -13.93 -5.17 -17.14
CA ALA A 249 -14.44 -4.77 -15.84
C ALA A 249 -13.34 -4.84 -14.79
N SER A 250 -13.32 -3.88 -13.84
CA SER A 250 -12.39 -3.86 -12.73
C SER A 250 -12.42 -5.18 -11.96
N ASP A 251 -11.26 -5.62 -11.54
CA ASP A 251 -11.05 -6.82 -10.71
C ASP A 251 -11.25 -6.55 -9.20
N THR A 252 -11.71 -5.35 -8.79
CA THR A 252 -11.89 -5.02 -7.37
C THR A 252 -12.72 -6.05 -6.62
N ALA A 253 -12.11 -6.68 -5.64
CA ALA A 253 -12.67 -7.79 -4.86
C ALA A 253 -11.99 -7.92 -3.49
N PRO A 254 -12.69 -8.45 -2.45
CA PRO A 254 -12.11 -8.66 -1.13
C PRO A 254 -11.27 -9.94 -1.09
N LEU A 255 -9.98 -9.83 -0.79
CA LEU A 255 -9.02 -10.95 -0.82
C LEU A 255 -8.88 -11.68 0.52
N HIS A 256 -9.53 -11.20 1.58
CA HIS A 256 -9.32 -11.68 2.95
C HIS A 256 -9.67 -13.16 3.15
N GLU A 257 -10.71 -13.69 2.47
CA GLU A 257 -11.06 -15.12 2.56
C GLU A 257 -10.02 -16.00 1.85
N LEU A 258 -9.47 -15.52 0.73
CA LEU A 258 -8.41 -16.20 0.02
C LEU A 258 -7.15 -16.32 0.91
N VAL A 259 -6.77 -15.22 1.57
CA VAL A 259 -5.65 -15.18 2.52
C VAL A 259 -5.95 -16.07 3.73
N ALA A 260 -7.15 -15.98 4.31
CA ALA A 260 -7.53 -16.80 5.45
C ALA A 260 -7.43 -18.30 5.14
N THR A 261 -7.78 -18.71 3.91
CA THR A 261 -7.66 -20.12 3.48
C THR A 261 -6.18 -20.55 3.44
N MET A 262 -5.28 -19.73 2.89
CA MET A 262 -3.84 -20.04 2.88
C MET A 262 -3.26 -20.16 4.30
N VAL A 263 -3.66 -19.24 5.21
CA VAL A 263 -3.22 -19.27 6.61
C VAL A 263 -3.76 -20.52 7.33
N ALA A 264 -5.03 -20.88 7.10
CA ALA A 264 -5.66 -22.06 7.70
C ALA A 264 -5.00 -23.38 7.28
N GLU A 265 -4.47 -23.43 6.04
CA GLU A 265 -3.68 -24.55 5.54
C GLU A 265 -2.26 -24.61 6.14
N LYS A 266 -1.90 -23.67 7.03
CA LYS A 266 -0.58 -23.60 7.68
C LYS A 266 0.59 -23.52 6.70
N ILE A 267 0.38 -22.83 5.59
CA ILE A 267 1.45 -22.51 4.65
C ILE A 267 2.33 -21.42 5.28
N ASP A 268 3.64 -21.58 5.27
CA ASP A 268 4.56 -20.54 5.72
C ASP A 268 4.70 -19.45 4.66
N ILE A 269 3.76 -18.52 4.67
CA ILE A 269 3.74 -17.38 3.75
C ILE A 269 4.76 -16.35 4.24
N HIS A 270 5.77 -16.05 3.43
CA HIS A 270 6.78 -15.06 3.77
C HIS A 270 6.27 -13.64 3.57
N VAL A 271 5.69 -13.35 2.41
CA VAL A 271 5.18 -12.03 2.06
C VAL A 271 3.84 -12.14 1.35
N LEU A 272 2.93 -11.23 1.67
CA LEU A 272 1.76 -10.89 0.86
C LEU A 272 1.81 -9.40 0.53
N ARG A 273 1.35 -9.02 -0.66
CA ARG A 273 1.20 -7.64 -1.11
C ARG A 273 0.13 -7.57 -2.20
N ASP A 274 -0.74 -6.59 -2.16
CA ASP A 274 -1.62 -6.29 -3.28
C ASP A 274 -0.92 -5.29 -4.22
N PRO A 275 -0.84 -5.59 -5.53
CA PRO A 275 -0.14 -4.76 -6.49
C PRO A 275 -1.06 -3.64 -7.02
N THR A 276 -1.43 -2.69 -6.17
CA THR A 276 -2.29 -1.54 -6.47
C THR A 276 -1.53 -0.48 -7.30
N ARG A 277 -1.41 0.75 -6.84
CA ARG A 277 -0.71 1.82 -7.56
C ARG A 277 0.74 1.48 -7.86
N GLY A 278 1.16 1.71 -9.12
CA GLY A 278 2.48 1.31 -9.61
C GLY A 278 2.59 -0.17 -9.94
N GLY A 279 1.51 -0.94 -9.76
CA GLY A 279 1.35 -2.32 -10.18
C GLY A 279 2.32 -3.30 -9.53
N VAL A 280 2.52 -4.42 -10.20
CA VAL A 280 3.43 -5.49 -9.77
C VAL A 280 4.86 -4.98 -9.58
N THR A 281 5.28 -4.03 -10.40
CA THR A 281 6.64 -3.48 -10.35
C THR A 281 6.92 -2.76 -9.04
N SER A 282 6.03 -1.84 -8.60
CA SER A 282 6.25 -1.10 -7.35
C SER A 282 6.21 -2.03 -6.16
N ALA A 283 5.20 -2.90 -6.07
CA ALA A 283 5.06 -3.87 -4.99
C ALA A 283 6.31 -4.76 -4.82
N LEU A 284 6.79 -5.37 -5.90
CA LEU A 284 7.97 -6.23 -5.84
C LEU A 284 9.27 -5.43 -5.57
N THR A 285 9.40 -4.20 -6.09
CA THR A 285 10.59 -3.37 -5.82
C THR A 285 10.69 -3.00 -4.34
N GLU A 286 9.58 -2.62 -3.71
CA GLU A 286 9.52 -2.33 -2.27
C GLU A 286 9.92 -3.54 -1.43
N ILE A 287 9.41 -4.73 -1.78
CA ILE A 287 9.77 -5.98 -1.11
C ILE A 287 11.27 -6.29 -1.30
N ALA A 288 11.77 -6.19 -2.55
CA ALA A 288 13.18 -6.46 -2.87
C ALA A 288 14.14 -5.56 -2.10
N GLN A 289 13.80 -4.27 -1.97
CA GLN A 289 14.58 -3.29 -1.22
C GLN A 289 14.53 -3.55 0.30
N THR A 290 13.35 -3.87 0.83
CA THR A 290 13.16 -4.17 2.26
C THR A 290 13.89 -5.44 2.68
N ALA A 291 13.73 -6.51 1.90
CA ALA A 291 14.39 -7.80 2.16
C ALA A 291 15.86 -7.83 1.71
N LYS A 292 16.33 -6.85 0.93
CA LYS A 292 17.69 -6.77 0.35
C LYS A 292 18.01 -7.97 -0.54
N VAL A 293 17.06 -8.39 -1.35
CA VAL A 293 17.15 -9.49 -2.31
C VAL A 293 16.94 -8.98 -3.73
N GLY A 294 17.34 -9.75 -4.73
CA GLY A 294 16.93 -9.54 -6.12
C GLY A 294 15.70 -10.37 -6.45
N MET A 295 15.05 -10.06 -7.56
CA MET A 295 13.94 -10.85 -8.08
C MET A 295 14.12 -11.10 -9.57
N LEU A 296 13.82 -12.32 -10.03
CA LEU A 296 13.86 -12.71 -11.43
C LEU A 296 12.46 -13.13 -11.87
N LEU A 297 11.83 -12.29 -12.68
CA LEU A 297 10.52 -12.57 -13.27
C LEU A 297 10.66 -13.30 -14.61
N ASN A 298 9.64 -14.05 -14.97
CA ASN A 298 9.48 -14.65 -16.27
C ASN A 298 8.27 -14.05 -17.00
N GLU A 299 8.49 -13.25 -18.03
CA GLU A 299 7.45 -12.57 -18.78
C GLU A 299 6.38 -13.53 -19.33
N SER A 300 6.78 -14.73 -19.76
CA SER A 300 5.85 -15.71 -20.33
C SER A 300 4.91 -16.33 -19.29
N SER A 301 5.23 -16.23 -18.01
CA SER A 301 4.44 -16.80 -16.91
C SER A 301 3.46 -15.79 -16.30
N ILE A 302 3.55 -14.51 -16.68
CA ILE A 302 2.68 -13.47 -16.13
C ILE A 302 1.32 -13.54 -16.84
N PRO A 303 0.21 -13.80 -16.11
CA PRO A 303 -1.10 -13.89 -16.71
C PRO A 303 -1.63 -12.50 -17.07
N ILE A 304 -1.95 -12.28 -18.34
CA ILE A 304 -2.53 -11.06 -18.89
C ILE A 304 -3.57 -11.49 -19.94
N SER A 305 -4.81 -11.00 -19.84
CA SER A 305 -5.82 -11.29 -20.87
C SER A 305 -5.50 -10.59 -22.19
N GLU A 306 -5.96 -11.14 -23.30
CA GLU A 306 -5.67 -10.56 -24.63
C GLU A 306 -6.31 -9.17 -24.78
N GLU A 307 -7.48 -8.92 -24.17
CA GLU A 307 -8.14 -7.62 -24.19
C GLU A 307 -7.31 -6.56 -23.45
N VAL A 308 -6.80 -6.92 -22.26
CA VAL A 308 -5.91 -6.03 -21.46
C VAL A 308 -4.60 -5.78 -22.19
N LYS A 309 -4.03 -6.81 -22.81
CA LYS A 309 -2.81 -6.69 -23.59
C LYS A 309 -2.98 -5.75 -24.78
N GLY A 310 -4.07 -5.95 -25.57
CA GLY A 310 -4.40 -5.06 -26.68
C GLY A 310 -4.63 -3.60 -26.24
N ALA A 311 -5.32 -3.39 -25.11
CA ALA A 311 -5.50 -2.07 -24.54
C ALA A 311 -4.18 -1.42 -24.13
N CYS A 312 -3.30 -2.15 -23.48
CA CYS A 312 -1.98 -1.67 -23.10
C CYS A 312 -1.14 -1.30 -24.34
N GLU A 313 -1.18 -2.09 -25.41
CA GLU A 313 -0.50 -1.79 -26.67
C GLU A 313 -1.02 -0.48 -27.30
N ILE A 314 -2.33 -0.28 -27.34
CA ILE A 314 -2.96 0.94 -27.87
C ILE A 314 -2.59 2.18 -27.04
N LEU A 315 -2.60 2.04 -25.72
CA LEU A 315 -2.32 3.13 -24.77
C LEU A 315 -0.81 3.37 -24.55
N GLY A 316 0.06 2.49 -25.04
CA GLY A 316 1.50 2.56 -24.78
C GLY A 316 1.86 2.26 -23.32
N LEU A 317 1.09 1.42 -22.64
CA LEU A 317 1.27 1.04 -21.24
C LEU A 317 1.98 -0.32 -21.12
N ASP A 318 2.85 -0.46 -20.12
CA ASP A 318 3.36 -1.78 -19.73
C ASP A 318 2.46 -2.33 -18.61
N PRO A 319 1.83 -3.51 -18.77
CA PRO A 319 0.91 -4.09 -17.78
C PRO A 319 1.48 -4.24 -16.37
N LEU A 320 2.81 -4.36 -16.24
CA LEU A 320 3.47 -4.51 -14.94
C LEU A 320 3.32 -3.27 -14.04
N TYR A 321 3.05 -2.10 -14.62
CA TYR A 321 2.89 -0.84 -13.89
C TYR A 321 1.44 -0.45 -13.66
N VAL A 322 0.51 -1.20 -14.25
CA VAL A 322 -0.92 -0.91 -14.19
C VAL A 322 -1.51 -1.47 -12.89
N ALA A 323 -2.34 -0.67 -12.21
CA ALA A 323 -2.94 -1.01 -10.94
C ALA A 323 -3.91 -2.19 -11.01
N ASN A 324 -3.95 -2.96 -9.93
CA ASN A 324 -4.87 -4.08 -9.67
C ASN A 324 -5.55 -3.86 -8.33
N GLU A 325 -6.82 -4.23 -8.19
CA GLU A 325 -7.59 -3.98 -6.96
C GLU A 325 -8.23 -5.26 -6.36
N GLY A 326 -7.96 -6.40 -6.99
CA GLY A 326 -8.43 -7.72 -6.55
C GLY A 326 -7.41 -8.82 -6.83
N LYS A 327 -6.13 -8.48 -6.73
CA LYS A 327 -5.02 -9.42 -6.90
C LYS A 327 -4.06 -9.32 -5.72
N LEU A 328 -3.40 -10.44 -5.40
CA LEU A 328 -2.31 -10.47 -4.45
C LEU A 328 -1.06 -11.13 -5.06
N LEU A 329 0.06 -10.64 -4.61
CA LEU A 329 1.37 -11.28 -4.72
C LEU A 329 1.63 -12.07 -3.45
N ALA A 330 2.07 -13.33 -3.60
CA ALA A 330 2.54 -14.14 -2.50
C ALA A 330 3.99 -14.57 -2.75
N ILE A 331 4.84 -14.44 -1.75
CA ILE A 331 6.21 -14.95 -1.77
C ILE A 331 6.29 -16.05 -0.71
N VAL A 332 6.67 -17.25 -1.13
CA VAL A 332 6.69 -18.45 -0.30
C VAL A 332 7.92 -19.31 -0.65
N ALA A 333 8.32 -20.17 0.26
CA ALA A 333 9.32 -21.17 -0.05
C ALA A 333 8.92 -21.99 -1.29
N THR A 334 9.87 -22.31 -2.16
CA THR A 334 9.57 -23.01 -3.44
C THR A 334 8.88 -24.36 -3.23
N GLU A 335 9.18 -25.07 -2.14
CA GLU A 335 8.53 -26.33 -1.78
C GLU A 335 7.02 -26.17 -1.48
N ASP A 336 6.57 -24.99 -1.06
CA ASP A 336 5.15 -24.69 -0.79
C ASP A 336 4.41 -24.11 -2.01
N ALA A 337 5.11 -23.76 -3.10
CA ALA A 337 4.54 -23.05 -4.24
C ALA A 337 3.36 -23.81 -4.89
N ASP A 338 3.49 -25.10 -5.11
CA ASP A 338 2.42 -25.93 -5.69
C ASP A 338 1.19 -26.00 -4.78
N ARG A 339 1.40 -26.06 -3.48
CA ARG A 339 0.33 -26.08 -2.48
C ARG A 339 -0.41 -24.72 -2.45
N VAL A 340 0.33 -23.62 -2.50
CA VAL A 340 -0.25 -22.26 -2.62
C VAL A 340 -1.08 -22.16 -3.89
N LEU A 341 -0.53 -22.57 -5.04
CA LEU A 341 -1.28 -22.57 -6.31
C LEU A 341 -2.56 -23.40 -6.23
N GLN A 342 -2.51 -24.56 -5.58
CA GLN A 342 -3.71 -25.40 -5.40
C GLN A 342 -4.79 -24.66 -4.57
N VAL A 343 -4.39 -24.02 -3.44
CA VAL A 343 -5.30 -23.26 -2.59
C VAL A 343 -5.87 -22.06 -3.36
N LEU A 344 -5.02 -21.27 -4.00
CA LEU A 344 -5.47 -20.11 -4.78
C LEU A 344 -6.46 -20.51 -5.87
N ARG A 345 -6.13 -21.54 -6.68
CA ARG A 345 -6.95 -21.99 -7.81
C ARG A 345 -8.28 -22.63 -7.40
N SER A 346 -8.40 -23.06 -6.15
CA SER A 346 -9.67 -23.54 -5.60
C SER A 346 -10.67 -22.43 -5.31
N HIS A 347 -10.17 -21.18 -5.19
CA HIS A 347 -10.98 -20.00 -4.94
C HIS A 347 -11.28 -19.24 -6.25
N SER A 348 -12.47 -18.64 -6.37
CA SER A 348 -12.89 -17.94 -7.58
C SER A 348 -11.95 -16.80 -8.00
N LEU A 349 -11.34 -16.10 -7.03
CA LEU A 349 -10.42 -14.98 -7.26
C LEU A 349 -8.98 -15.41 -7.61
N GLY A 350 -8.66 -16.69 -7.47
CA GLY A 350 -7.32 -17.22 -7.69
C GLY A 350 -7.21 -18.25 -8.81
N ARG A 351 -8.23 -18.42 -9.66
CA ARG A 351 -8.27 -19.46 -10.72
C ARG A 351 -7.09 -19.42 -11.66
N ASP A 352 -6.64 -18.20 -12.00
CA ASP A 352 -5.53 -17.97 -12.93
C ASP A 352 -4.20 -17.70 -12.20
N ALA A 353 -4.10 -18.15 -10.95
CA ALA A 353 -2.87 -18.00 -10.17
C ALA A 353 -1.69 -18.68 -10.85
N ALA A 354 -0.55 -18.02 -10.85
CA ALA A 354 0.67 -18.47 -11.51
C ALA A 354 1.93 -18.10 -10.73
N VAL A 355 2.95 -18.99 -10.80
CA VAL A 355 4.32 -18.60 -10.43
C VAL A 355 4.88 -17.72 -11.54
N ILE A 356 5.23 -16.49 -11.20
CA ILE A 356 5.71 -15.48 -12.16
C ILE A 356 7.22 -15.25 -12.08
N GLY A 357 7.89 -15.78 -11.07
CA GLY A 357 9.31 -15.59 -10.87
C GLY A 357 9.82 -16.20 -9.57
N GLU A 358 11.04 -15.86 -9.24
CA GLU A 358 11.76 -16.32 -8.05
C GLU A 358 12.55 -15.18 -7.40
N VAL A 359 12.79 -15.32 -6.10
CA VAL A 359 13.69 -14.45 -5.33
C VAL A 359 15.12 -14.96 -5.46
N VAL A 360 16.06 -14.06 -5.74
CA VAL A 360 17.46 -14.40 -5.99
C VAL A 360 18.41 -13.57 -5.13
N ASN A 361 19.66 -14.04 -4.96
CA ASN A 361 20.69 -13.27 -4.26
C ASN A 361 21.32 -12.16 -5.12
N GLU A 362 21.26 -12.34 -6.43
CA GLU A 362 21.85 -11.41 -7.39
C GLU A 362 21.04 -10.11 -7.45
N HIS A 363 21.73 -8.99 -7.63
CA HIS A 363 21.14 -7.67 -7.81
C HIS A 363 20.15 -7.23 -6.70
N PRO A 364 20.56 -7.18 -5.41
CA PRO A 364 19.68 -6.82 -4.30
C PRO A 364 18.97 -5.47 -4.54
N GLY A 365 17.64 -5.45 -4.29
CA GLY A 365 16.79 -4.28 -4.49
C GLY A 365 16.36 -4.04 -5.94
N LEU A 366 16.73 -4.92 -6.88
CA LEU A 366 16.37 -4.83 -8.30
C LEU A 366 15.49 -6.00 -8.75
N ILE A 367 14.65 -5.72 -9.73
CA ILE A 367 13.87 -6.73 -10.43
C ILE A 367 14.43 -6.91 -11.84
N MET A 368 14.78 -8.13 -12.17
CA MET A 368 15.15 -8.55 -13.52
C MET A 368 13.98 -9.32 -14.13
N MET A 369 13.73 -9.16 -15.42
CA MET A 369 12.73 -9.96 -16.13
C MET A 369 13.33 -10.62 -17.35
N LYS A 370 13.19 -11.94 -17.41
CA LYS A 370 13.51 -12.74 -18.59
C LYS A 370 12.39 -12.55 -19.61
N THR A 371 12.73 -12.00 -20.76
CA THR A 371 11.76 -11.71 -21.82
C THR A 371 11.42 -12.92 -22.67
N ARG A 372 10.27 -12.92 -23.32
CA ARG A 372 9.80 -13.97 -24.25
C ARG A 372 10.77 -14.22 -25.40
N VAL A 373 11.55 -13.20 -25.80
CA VAL A 373 12.53 -13.29 -26.88
C VAL A 373 13.93 -13.74 -26.40
N GLY A 374 14.08 -14.10 -25.11
CA GLY A 374 15.31 -14.65 -24.55
C GLY A 374 16.30 -13.64 -23.97
N GLY A 375 16.00 -12.33 -24.02
CA GLY A 375 16.78 -11.29 -23.33
C GLY A 375 16.40 -11.15 -21.87
N THR A 376 17.18 -10.33 -21.13
CA THR A 376 16.84 -9.93 -19.77
C THR A 376 16.78 -8.41 -19.69
N ARG A 377 15.75 -7.84 -19.06
CA ARG A 377 15.64 -6.39 -18.80
C ARG A 377 15.48 -6.10 -17.31
N VAL A 378 15.91 -4.94 -16.88
CA VAL A 378 15.60 -4.40 -15.56
C VAL A 378 14.16 -3.90 -15.58
N VAL A 379 13.40 -4.23 -14.54
CA VAL A 379 12.06 -3.69 -14.26
C VAL A 379 12.20 -2.82 -13.02
N ASP A 380 12.02 -1.50 -13.17
CA ASP A 380 12.26 -0.53 -12.09
C ASP A 380 11.02 0.33 -11.89
N MET A 381 10.82 0.89 -10.70
CA MET A 381 9.69 1.79 -10.43
C MET A 381 9.63 2.93 -11.44
N LEU A 382 8.43 3.31 -11.83
CA LEU A 382 8.21 4.47 -12.70
C LEU A 382 8.78 5.76 -12.08
N SER A 383 9.47 6.55 -12.91
CA SER A 383 9.99 7.85 -12.49
C SER A 383 8.98 9.00 -12.66
N GLY A 384 7.89 8.76 -13.37
CA GLY A 384 6.84 9.73 -13.69
C GLY A 384 5.45 9.17 -13.34
N GLU A 385 4.43 9.86 -13.83
CA GLU A 385 3.04 9.45 -13.69
C GLU A 385 2.61 8.70 -14.95
N GLN A 386 1.99 7.53 -14.79
CA GLN A 386 1.42 6.78 -15.90
C GLN A 386 -0.12 6.75 -15.85
N LEU A 387 -0.68 6.58 -14.66
CA LEU A 387 -2.11 6.43 -14.45
C LEU A 387 -2.59 7.26 -13.24
N PRO A 388 -2.87 8.59 -13.43
CA PRO A 388 -3.32 9.42 -12.33
C PRO A 388 -4.72 9.02 -11.87
N ARG A 389 -4.95 9.09 -10.54
CA ARG A 389 -6.26 8.91 -9.93
C ARG A 389 -6.97 7.64 -10.40
N ILE A 390 -6.27 6.52 -10.23
CA ILE A 390 -6.75 5.20 -10.64
C ILE A 390 -7.51 4.51 -9.51
N CYS A 391 -7.19 4.86 -8.26
CA CYS A 391 -7.80 4.31 -7.04
C CYS A 391 -7.99 5.39 -5.96
#